data_f0c258bab318e23c52c4bec7e2dc4603
#
_entry.id   f0c258bab318e23c52c4bec7e2dc4603
#
_cell.length_a   1.000
_cell.length_b   1.000
_cell.length_c   1.000
_cell.angle_alpha   90.00
_cell.angle_beta   90.00
_cell.angle_gamma   90.00
#
_symmetry.space_group_name_H-M   'P 1'
#
loop_
_entity.id
_entity.type
_entity.pdbx_description
1 polymer ?
#
loop_
_entity_poly.entity_id
_entity_poly.type
_entity_poly.pdbx_seq_one_letter_code
_entity_poly.pdbx_strand_id
1 'polypeptide(L)'
;MLSILIIVFFTLTMISIGGIIYCMIRHRDFKLGDKFEAALMISSTIFFMLCCAFINNGLAHTHDTHPREADTIYVYPSLSERQLLILSMMDVESKFNPLAEGDSGDTGILQIRQIYVDEANRILGRKEFTLMDAYDIDRSLDMFDTVQSHHNSDNDFISTIYYHNKSNQYRDRIIQAYNKYLSYERLRQIIYERYKNKNK
;
A
#
# COMPACT_ATOMS: atom_id res chain seq x y z
N MET A 1 22.56 -5.35 4.53
CA MET A 1 23.85 -4.68 4.79
C MET A 1 23.70 -3.21 5.21
N LEU A 2 22.87 -2.42 4.54
CA LEU A 2 22.61 -1.00 4.88
C LEU A 2 22.12 -0.80 6.32
N SER A 3 21.21 -1.65 6.79
CA SER A 3 20.65 -1.57 8.15
C SER A 3 21.68 -1.78 9.26
N ILE A 4 22.65 -2.66 9.04
CA ILE A 4 23.73 -2.93 10.00
C ILE A 4 24.68 -1.71 10.08
N LEU A 5 24.96 -1.08 8.94
CA LEU A 5 25.81 0.10 8.87
C LEU A 5 25.18 1.30 9.60
N ILE A 6 23.88 1.48 9.47
CA ILE A 6 23.12 2.52 10.18
C ILE A 6 23.15 2.30 11.68
N ILE A 7 22.99 1.07 12.15
CA ILE A 7 23.03 0.73 13.58
C ILE A 7 24.43 0.98 14.14
N VAL A 8 25.49 0.56 13.44
CA VAL A 8 26.88 0.80 13.85
C VAL A 8 27.19 2.30 13.91
N PHE A 9 26.69 3.09 12.96
CA PHE A 9 26.84 4.55 12.98
C PHE A 9 26.17 5.20 14.18
N PHE A 10 24.89 4.85 14.44
CA PHE A 10 24.16 5.37 15.61
C PHE A 10 24.85 5.01 16.93
N THR A 11 25.37 3.80 17.07
CA THR A 11 26.07 3.40 18.29
C THR A 11 27.39 4.14 18.46
N LEU A 12 28.18 4.35 17.42
CA LEU A 12 29.42 5.10 17.48
C LEU A 12 29.19 6.59 17.78
N THR A 13 28.16 7.21 17.21
CA THR A 13 27.81 8.61 17.52
C THR A 13 27.33 8.76 18.96
N MET A 14 26.54 7.84 19.48
CA MET A 14 26.09 7.87 20.88
C MET A 14 27.25 7.68 21.87
N ILE A 15 28.22 6.81 21.58
CA ILE A 15 29.43 6.62 22.40
C ILE A 15 30.27 7.91 22.40
N SER A 16 30.42 8.59 21.24
CA SER A 16 31.19 9.84 21.12
C SER A 16 30.52 10.98 21.91
N ILE A 17 29.19 11.12 21.82
CA ILE A 17 28.42 12.13 22.58
C ILE A 17 28.52 11.83 24.09
N GLY A 18 28.40 10.59 24.50
CA GLY A 18 28.55 10.17 25.89
C GLY A 18 29.94 10.47 26.44
N GLY A 19 31.00 10.26 25.65
CA GLY A 19 32.37 10.60 25.98
C GLY A 19 32.58 12.10 26.20
N ILE A 20 31.99 12.94 25.30
CA ILE A 20 32.05 14.40 25.44
C ILE A 20 31.36 14.88 26.69
N ILE A 21 30.14 14.39 26.95
CA ILE A 21 29.36 14.76 28.15
C ILE A 21 30.14 14.33 29.44
N TYR A 22 30.74 13.14 29.45
CA TYR A 22 31.54 12.65 30.56
C TYR A 22 32.76 13.54 30.79
N CYS A 23 33.49 13.95 29.75
CA CYS A 23 34.62 14.87 29.85
C CYS A 23 34.21 16.26 30.34
N MET A 24 33.06 16.81 29.87
CA MET A 24 32.52 18.09 30.33
C MET A 24 32.13 18.07 31.81
N ILE A 25 31.61 16.96 32.34
CA ILE A 25 31.23 16.84 33.75
C ILE A 25 32.44 16.69 34.66
N ARG A 26 33.50 15.99 34.20
CA ARG A 26 34.65 15.63 35.05
C ARG A 26 35.73 16.71 35.11
N HIS A 27 35.86 17.56 34.10
CA HIS A 27 36.93 18.57 34.03
C HIS A 27 36.35 19.98 33.84
N ARG A 28 36.28 20.74 34.94
CA ARG A 28 35.83 22.14 34.99
C ARG A 28 36.80 23.16 34.40
N ASP A 29 38.08 22.75 34.12
CA ASP A 29 39.16 23.63 33.58
C ASP A 29 39.55 23.14 32.20
N PHE A 30 38.83 23.60 31.20
CA PHE A 30 38.95 23.05 29.86
C PHE A 30 39.67 24.04 28.89
N LYS A 31 40.98 23.94 28.78
CA LYS A 31 41.75 24.47 27.63
C LYS A 31 42.07 23.40 26.57
N LEU A 32 41.55 22.18 26.72
CA LEU A 32 41.67 21.08 25.76
C LEU A 32 40.55 21.04 24.73
N GLY A 33 39.48 21.85 24.89
CA GLY A 33 38.25 21.85 24.09
C GLY A 33 38.46 22.11 22.64
N ASP A 34 39.26 23.15 22.32
CA ASP A 34 39.43 23.62 20.96
C ASP A 34 40.08 22.58 20.04
N LYS A 35 41.05 21.79 20.58
CA LYS A 35 41.71 20.73 19.80
C LYS A 35 40.83 19.49 19.62
N PHE A 36 40.01 19.20 20.59
CA PHE A 36 39.09 18.04 20.55
C PHE A 36 37.90 18.33 19.64
N GLU A 37 37.33 19.54 19.70
CA GLU A 37 36.27 19.97 18.77
C GLU A 37 36.77 19.97 17.31
N ALA A 38 37.98 20.46 17.06
CA ALA A 38 38.55 20.41 15.73
C ALA A 38 38.76 18.97 15.22
N ALA A 39 39.24 18.06 16.09
CA ALA A 39 39.41 16.66 15.73
C ALA A 39 38.05 15.97 15.44
N LEU A 40 37.00 16.33 16.19
CA LEU A 40 35.64 15.76 16.03
C LEU A 40 34.99 16.27 14.73
N MET A 41 35.17 17.56 14.41
CA MET A 41 34.67 18.17 13.17
C MET A 41 35.35 17.54 11.94
N ILE A 42 36.68 17.32 12.01
CA ILE A 42 37.44 16.68 10.93
C ILE A 42 37.04 15.22 10.74
N SER A 43 36.82 14.47 11.85
CA SER A 43 36.37 13.09 11.81
C SER A 43 34.95 12.97 11.21
N SER A 44 34.06 13.88 11.60
CA SER A 44 32.65 13.92 11.09
C SER A 44 32.64 14.26 9.58
N THR A 45 33.44 15.20 9.13
CA THR A 45 33.55 15.57 7.70
C THR A 45 34.13 14.46 6.83
N ILE A 46 35.19 13.81 7.30
CA ILE A 46 35.77 12.65 6.61
C ILE A 46 34.79 11.50 6.50
N PHE A 47 34.07 11.23 7.59
CA PHE A 47 33.06 10.17 7.59
C PHE A 47 31.89 10.49 6.65
N PHE A 48 31.40 11.74 6.63
CA PHE A 48 30.35 12.17 5.71
C PHE A 48 30.79 12.05 4.24
N MET A 49 32.04 12.44 3.92
CA MET A 49 32.62 12.26 2.60
C MET A 49 32.73 10.79 2.19
N LEU A 50 33.12 9.91 3.11
CA LEU A 50 33.17 8.46 2.87
C LEU A 50 31.76 7.88 2.68
N CYS A 51 30.74 8.30 3.43
CA CYS A 51 29.36 7.90 3.23
C CYS A 51 28.82 8.37 1.87
N CYS A 52 29.08 9.61 1.47
CA CYS A 52 28.69 10.13 0.15
C CYS A 52 29.42 9.38 -0.98
N ALA A 53 30.70 9.05 -0.84
CA ALA A 53 31.44 8.25 -1.79
C ALA A 53 30.88 6.81 -1.88
N PHE A 54 30.50 6.22 -0.75
CA PHE A 54 29.93 4.88 -0.70
C PHE A 54 28.52 4.83 -1.30
N ILE A 55 27.70 5.86 -1.06
CA ILE A 55 26.37 6.01 -1.66
C ILE A 55 26.51 6.22 -3.17
N ASN A 56 27.41 7.09 -3.62
CA ASN A 56 27.65 7.31 -5.05
C ASN A 56 28.20 6.06 -5.75
N ASN A 57 29.13 5.32 -5.14
CA ASN A 57 29.62 4.07 -5.71
C ASN A 57 28.57 2.95 -5.62
N GLY A 58 27.73 2.91 -4.58
CA GLY A 58 26.62 1.99 -4.47
C GLY A 58 25.53 2.27 -5.52
N LEU A 59 25.21 3.53 -5.79
CA LEU A 59 24.30 3.94 -6.85
C LEU A 59 24.89 3.74 -8.25
N ALA A 60 26.20 3.90 -8.43
CA ALA A 60 26.84 3.65 -9.71
C ALA A 60 26.95 2.15 -10.05
N HIS A 61 26.99 1.26 -9.02
CA HIS A 61 27.00 -0.19 -9.23
C HIS A 61 25.61 -0.82 -9.36
N THR A 62 24.54 -0.09 -9.03
CA THR A 62 23.17 -0.52 -9.33
C THR A 62 22.66 -0.02 -10.67
N HIS A 63 23.52 0.62 -11.48
CA HIS A 63 23.22 0.84 -12.88
C HIS A 63 23.43 -0.49 -13.63
N ASP A 64 22.46 -1.35 -13.41
CA ASP A 64 21.99 -2.47 -14.19
C ASP A 64 22.84 -2.89 -15.38
N THR A 65 23.56 -3.97 -15.14
CA THR A 65 23.82 -4.99 -16.16
C THR A 65 22.69 -6.06 -16.19
N HIS A 66 21.50 -5.78 -15.64
CA HIS A 66 20.35 -6.52 -16.12
C HIS A 66 20.15 -6.10 -17.58
N PRO A 67 20.21 -7.05 -18.55
CA PRO A 67 19.71 -6.74 -19.87
C PRO A 67 18.33 -6.16 -19.59
N ARG A 68 18.06 -4.91 -20.05
CA ARG A 68 16.69 -4.42 -20.13
C ARG A 68 15.94 -5.54 -20.80
N GLU A 69 15.20 -6.32 -20.03
CA GLU A 69 14.14 -7.13 -20.59
C GLU A 69 13.35 -6.11 -21.39
N ALA A 70 13.46 -6.26 -22.71
CA ALA A 70 12.91 -5.33 -23.68
C ALA A 70 11.49 -5.05 -23.21
N ASP A 71 11.26 -3.80 -22.85
CA ASP A 71 10.02 -3.19 -22.38
C ASP A 71 8.80 -4.10 -22.60
N THR A 72 8.68 -5.14 -21.80
CA THR A 72 7.50 -5.99 -21.79
C THR A 72 6.45 -5.13 -21.10
N ILE A 73 5.75 -4.31 -21.89
CA ILE A 73 4.55 -3.67 -21.39
C ILE A 73 3.62 -4.81 -21.05
N TYR A 74 3.49 -5.06 -19.75
CA TYR A 74 2.48 -5.97 -19.23
C TYR A 74 1.12 -5.40 -19.63
N VAL A 75 0.54 -5.97 -20.66
CA VAL A 75 -0.81 -5.66 -21.11
C VAL A 75 -1.75 -6.35 -20.13
N TYR A 76 -2.11 -5.65 -19.09
CA TYR A 76 -3.23 -6.10 -18.27
C TYR A 76 -4.52 -5.97 -19.10
N PRO A 77 -5.38 -7.00 -19.12
CA PRO A 77 -6.66 -6.89 -19.78
C PRO A 77 -7.45 -5.70 -19.24
N SER A 78 -8.29 -5.09 -20.08
CA SER A 78 -9.17 -4.01 -19.62
C SER A 78 -10.12 -4.54 -18.54
N LEU A 79 -10.35 -3.75 -17.51
CA LEU A 79 -11.30 -4.09 -16.46
C LEU A 79 -12.72 -4.05 -17.00
N SER A 80 -13.50 -5.07 -16.70
CA SER A 80 -14.93 -5.09 -16.98
C SER A 80 -15.69 -4.09 -16.10
N GLU A 81 -16.90 -3.73 -16.48
CA GLU A 81 -17.77 -2.86 -15.67
C GLU A 81 -17.98 -3.42 -14.26
N ARG A 82 -18.18 -4.74 -14.13
CA ARG A 82 -18.30 -5.42 -12.85
C ARG A 82 -17.03 -5.26 -11.99
N GLN A 83 -15.85 -5.44 -12.57
CA GLN A 83 -14.59 -5.26 -11.84
C GLN A 83 -14.40 -3.81 -11.39
N LEU A 84 -14.73 -2.84 -12.23
CA LEU A 84 -14.71 -1.42 -11.88
C LEU A 84 -15.69 -1.10 -10.74
N LEU A 85 -16.88 -1.70 -10.77
CA LEU A 85 -17.88 -1.55 -9.71
C LEU A 85 -17.36 -2.11 -8.38
N ILE A 86 -16.84 -3.34 -8.37
CA ILE A 86 -16.29 -3.98 -7.17
C ILE A 86 -15.12 -3.15 -6.58
N LEU A 87 -14.19 -2.68 -7.42
CA LEU A 87 -13.12 -1.78 -6.99
C LEU A 87 -13.66 -0.49 -6.35
N SER A 88 -14.74 0.06 -6.92
CA SER A 88 -15.38 1.26 -6.39
C SER A 88 -16.02 1.00 -5.03
N MET A 89 -16.63 -0.17 -4.84
CA MET A 89 -17.18 -0.60 -3.55
C MET A 89 -16.06 -0.76 -2.52
N MET A 90 -14.97 -1.44 -2.84
CA MET A 90 -13.81 -1.60 -1.95
C MET A 90 -13.21 -0.25 -1.53
N ASP A 91 -13.11 0.73 -2.46
CA ASP A 91 -12.62 2.09 -2.12
C ASP A 91 -13.58 2.80 -1.17
N VAL A 92 -14.88 2.70 -1.39
CA VAL A 92 -15.89 3.39 -0.57
C VAL A 92 -16.02 2.77 0.81
N GLU A 93 -15.98 1.42 0.90
CA GLU A 93 -16.20 0.66 2.13
C GLU A 93 -15.00 0.72 3.08
N SER A 94 -13.81 0.44 2.60
CA SER A 94 -12.64 0.22 3.45
C SER A 94 -11.39 0.98 3.02
N LYS A 95 -11.40 1.72 1.90
CA LYS A 95 -10.19 2.24 1.25
C LYS A 95 -9.18 1.14 0.91
N PHE A 96 -9.69 0.00 0.46
CA PHE A 96 -8.90 -1.21 0.16
C PHE A 96 -8.20 -1.82 1.38
N ASN A 97 -8.66 -1.55 2.60
CA ASN A 97 -8.11 -2.18 3.79
C ASN A 97 -8.85 -3.50 4.09
N PRO A 98 -8.24 -4.68 3.89
CA PRO A 98 -8.88 -5.96 4.16
C PRO A 98 -9.09 -6.23 5.66
N LEU A 99 -8.41 -5.49 6.53
CA LEU A 99 -8.53 -5.61 7.98
C LEU A 99 -9.40 -4.51 8.59
N ALA A 100 -10.20 -3.80 7.77
CA ALA A 100 -11.07 -2.75 8.27
C ALA A 100 -12.20 -3.32 9.14
N GLU A 101 -12.48 -2.63 10.24
CA GLU A 101 -13.61 -2.89 11.13
C GLU A 101 -14.46 -1.64 11.25
N GLY A 102 -15.77 -1.77 11.01
CA GLY A 102 -16.74 -0.70 11.16
C GLY A 102 -17.44 -0.75 12.52
N ASP A 103 -18.01 0.38 12.93
CA ASP A 103 -18.68 0.54 14.24
C ASP A 103 -19.89 -0.39 14.43
N SER A 104 -20.48 -0.86 13.33
CA SER A 104 -21.68 -1.75 13.34
C SER A 104 -21.33 -3.23 13.16
N GLY A 105 -20.07 -3.61 13.32
CA GLY A 105 -19.59 -4.97 13.07
C GLY A 105 -19.40 -5.27 11.57
N ASP A 106 -19.27 -4.22 10.77
CA ASP A 106 -18.89 -4.31 9.36
C ASP A 106 -17.41 -4.73 9.28
N THR A 107 -17.06 -5.70 8.43
CA THR A 107 -15.75 -6.37 8.48
C THR A 107 -15.15 -6.50 7.09
N GLY A 108 -13.85 -6.23 6.99
CA GLY A 108 -13.02 -6.51 5.82
C GLY A 108 -13.20 -5.52 4.68
N ILE A 109 -12.68 -5.92 3.50
CA ILE A 109 -12.55 -5.03 2.34
C ILE A 109 -13.91 -4.56 1.79
N LEU A 110 -14.96 -5.36 1.90
CA LEU A 110 -16.33 -5.05 1.48
C LEU A 110 -17.27 -4.73 2.66
N GLN A 111 -16.74 -4.58 3.88
CA GLN A 111 -17.50 -4.25 5.08
C GLN A 111 -18.72 -5.18 5.27
N ILE A 112 -18.46 -6.49 5.23
CA ILE A 112 -19.47 -7.55 5.35
C ILE A 112 -19.90 -7.67 6.80
N ARG A 113 -21.22 -7.82 7.03
CA ARG A 113 -21.81 -8.06 8.33
C ARG A 113 -22.29 -9.51 8.48
N GLN A 114 -22.51 -9.95 9.73
CA GLN A 114 -22.97 -11.30 10.02
C GLN A 114 -24.25 -11.68 9.24
N ILE A 115 -25.19 -10.75 9.07
CA ILE A 115 -26.41 -11.01 8.30
C ILE A 115 -26.13 -11.37 6.83
N TYR A 116 -25.05 -10.81 6.26
CA TYR A 116 -24.63 -11.11 4.89
C TYR A 116 -24.01 -12.51 4.80
N VAL A 117 -23.22 -12.88 5.80
CA VAL A 117 -22.66 -14.25 5.96
C VAL A 117 -23.75 -15.28 6.09
N ASP A 118 -24.76 -14.99 6.94
CA ASP A 118 -25.90 -15.90 7.17
C ASP A 118 -26.70 -16.09 5.87
N GLU A 119 -26.89 -15.03 5.10
CA GLU A 119 -27.57 -15.10 3.81
C GLU A 119 -26.78 -15.91 2.79
N ALA A 120 -25.46 -15.71 2.67
CA ALA A 120 -24.62 -16.52 1.79
C ALA A 120 -24.69 -18.02 2.16
N ASN A 121 -24.61 -18.34 3.43
CA ASN A 121 -24.74 -19.72 3.93
C ASN A 121 -26.15 -20.31 3.67
N ARG A 122 -27.19 -19.49 3.83
CA ARG A 122 -28.58 -19.89 3.53
C ARG A 122 -28.74 -20.24 2.05
N ILE A 123 -28.19 -19.43 1.16
CA ILE A 123 -28.22 -19.65 -0.29
C ILE A 123 -27.50 -20.95 -0.66
N LEU A 124 -26.35 -21.21 -0.06
CA LEU A 124 -25.58 -22.44 -0.31
C LEU A 124 -26.17 -23.68 0.36
N GLY A 125 -27.12 -23.53 1.28
CA GLY A 125 -27.69 -24.63 2.05
C GLY A 125 -26.70 -25.31 3.01
N ARG A 126 -25.58 -24.66 3.33
CA ARG A 126 -24.54 -25.16 4.22
C ARG A 126 -23.76 -24.03 4.87
N LYS A 127 -23.12 -24.31 6.02
CA LYS A 127 -22.25 -23.34 6.71
C LYS A 127 -20.87 -23.34 6.03
N GLU A 128 -20.73 -22.56 4.97
CA GLU A 128 -19.50 -22.39 4.17
C GLU A 128 -18.64 -21.25 4.68
N PHE A 129 -19.30 -20.16 5.15
CA PHE A 129 -18.64 -18.91 5.53
C PHE A 129 -18.84 -18.59 7.01
N THR A 130 -17.86 -17.87 7.56
CA THR A 130 -17.91 -17.20 8.86
C THR A 130 -17.60 -15.71 8.67
N LEU A 131 -17.88 -14.87 9.69
CA LEU A 131 -17.51 -13.45 9.61
C LEU A 131 -16.00 -13.23 9.49
N MET A 132 -15.18 -14.15 10.03
CA MET A 132 -13.73 -14.09 9.91
C MET A 132 -13.22 -14.23 8.46
N ASP A 133 -13.98 -14.89 7.59
CA ASP A 133 -13.66 -15.01 6.17
C ASP A 133 -13.75 -13.66 5.45
N ALA A 134 -14.42 -12.65 6.01
CA ALA A 134 -14.51 -11.31 5.43
C ALA A 134 -13.16 -10.54 5.46
N TYR A 135 -12.18 -10.97 6.27
CA TYR A 135 -10.83 -10.43 6.26
C TYR A 135 -9.96 -10.98 5.11
N ASP A 136 -10.33 -12.11 4.54
CA ASP A 136 -9.71 -12.63 3.33
C ASP A 136 -10.41 -12.05 2.10
N ILE A 137 -9.64 -11.49 1.16
CA ILE A 137 -10.18 -10.78 0.00
C ILE A 137 -10.97 -11.74 -0.90
N ASP A 138 -10.43 -12.91 -1.19
CA ASP A 138 -11.05 -13.88 -2.09
C ASP A 138 -12.33 -14.44 -1.46
N ARG A 139 -12.30 -14.78 -0.17
CA ARG A 139 -13.47 -15.26 0.57
C ARG A 139 -14.57 -14.19 0.68
N SER A 140 -14.17 -12.93 0.90
CA SER A 140 -15.09 -11.78 0.92
C SER A 140 -15.81 -11.61 -0.43
N LEU A 141 -15.06 -11.75 -1.54
CA LEU A 141 -15.62 -11.73 -2.88
C LEU A 141 -16.51 -12.93 -3.16
N ASP A 142 -16.15 -14.14 -2.73
CA ASP A 142 -16.98 -15.34 -2.86
C ASP A 142 -18.32 -15.18 -2.16
N MET A 143 -18.32 -14.64 -0.94
CA MET A 143 -19.58 -14.31 -0.22
C MET A 143 -20.41 -13.30 -0.99
N PHE A 144 -19.76 -12.23 -1.46
CA PHE A 144 -20.42 -11.18 -2.25
C PHE A 144 -21.05 -11.77 -3.52
N ASP A 145 -20.30 -12.55 -4.29
CA ASP A 145 -20.76 -13.16 -5.52
C ASP A 145 -21.88 -14.17 -5.28
N THR A 146 -21.83 -14.93 -4.20
CA THR A 146 -22.89 -15.87 -3.81
C THR A 146 -24.23 -15.14 -3.62
N VAL A 147 -24.23 -14.05 -2.86
CA VAL A 147 -25.45 -13.29 -2.57
C VAL A 147 -25.92 -12.53 -3.81
N GLN A 148 -25.02 -11.89 -4.55
CA GLN A 148 -25.36 -11.13 -5.76
C GLN A 148 -25.93 -12.05 -6.85
N SER A 149 -25.33 -13.20 -7.11
CA SER A 149 -25.82 -14.13 -8.14
C SER A 149 -27.23 -14.65 -7.83
N HIS A 150 -27.60 -14.75 -6.55
CA HIS A 150 -28.93 -15.17 -6.15
C HIS A 150 -29.98 -14.08 -6.29
N HIS A 151 -29.65 -12.84 -5.86
CA HIS A 151 -30.63 -11.74 -5.79
C HIS A 151 -30.59 -10.81 -7.01
N ASN A 152 -29.52 -10.84 -7.79
CA ASN A 152 -29.28 -9.98 -8.95
C ASN A 152 -28.68 -10.79 -10.10
N SER A 153 -29.44 -11.78 -10.59
CA SER A 153 -29.02 -12.71 -11.65
C SER A 153 -28.57 -12.00 -12.95
N ASP A 154 -29.14 -10.83 -13.21
CA ASP A 154 -28.85 -10.06 -14.42
C ASP A 154 -27.60 -9.18 -14.28
N ASN A 155 -26.96 -9.22 -13.11
CA ASN A 155 -25.80 -8.38 -12.77
C ASN A 155 -26.03 -6.88 -13.00
N ASP A 156 -27.28 -6.43 -12.77
CA ASP A 156 -27.61 -5.01 -12.89
C ASP A 156 -26.79 -4.17 -11.92
N PHE A 157 -26.18 -3.11 -12.43
CA PHE A 157 -25.27 -2.23 -11.71
C PHE A 157 -25.91 -1.60 -10.47
N ILE A 158 -27.10 -1.03 -10.64
CA ILE A 158 -27.81 -0.35 -9.53
C ILE A 158 -28.30 -1.36 -8.49
N SER A 159 -28.79 -2.50 -8.94
CA SER A 159 -29.24 -3.59 -8.06
C SER A 159 -28.07 -4.14 -7.25
N THR A 160 -26.86 -4.27 -7.83
CA THR A 160 -25.66 -4.68 -7.10
C THR A 160 -25.38 -3.77 -5.90
N ILE A 161 -25.43 -2.45 -6.11
CA ILE A 161 -25.24 -1.46 -5.05
C ILE A 161 -26.35 -1.55 -4.01
N TYR A 162 -27.60 -1.65 -4.47
CA TYR A 162 -28.79 -1.67 -3.62
C TYR A 162 -28.85 -2.89 -2.70
N TYR A 163 -28.50 -4.08 -3.18
CA TYR A 163 -28.48 -5.30 -2.37
C TYR A 163 -27.35 -5.30 -1.33
N HIS A 164 -26.29 -4.56 -1.57
CA HIS A 164 -25.24 -4.38 -0.58
C HIS A 164 -25.62 -3.33 0.47
N ASN A 165 -26.08 -2.15 0.04
CA ASN A 165 -26.53 -1.08 0.93
C ASN A 165 -27.60 -0.23 0.25
N LYS A 166 -28.77 -0.12 0.90
CA LYS A 166 -29.98 0.55 0.37
C LYS A 166 -29.91 2.08 0.42
N SER A 167 -28.85 2.68 0.97
CA SER A 167 -28.74 4.13 1.12
C SER A 167 -28.48 4.82 -0.22
N ASN A 168 -29.25 5.86 -0.55
CA ASN A 168 -29.00 6.70 -1.71
C ASN A 168 -27.63 7.41 -1.63
N GLN A 169 -27.22 7.85 -0.44
CA GLN A 169 -25.92 8.47 -0.23
C GLN A 169 -24.77 7.47 -0.51
N TYR A 170 -24.96 6.21 -0.15
CA TYR A 170 -24.01 5.16 -0.47
C TYR A 170 -23.90 4.97 -1.99
N ARG A 171 -25.03 4.82 -2.66
CA ARG A 171 -25.07 4.70 -4.13
C ARG A 171 -24.32 5.84 -4.81
N ASP A 172 -24.54 7.09 -4.40
CA ASP A 172 -23.94 8.25 -5.01
C ASP A 172 -22.40 8.27 -4.82
N ARG A 173 -21.91 7.81 -3.65
CA ARG A 173 -20.46 7.61 -3.41
C ARG A 173 -19.87 6.53 -4.32
N ILE A 174 -20.57 5.42 -4.52
CA ILE A 174 -20.13 4.35 -5.42
C ILE A 174 -20.07 4.85 -6.86
N ILE A 175 -21.09 5.55 -7.34
CA ILE A 175 -21.10 6.12 -8.70
C ILE A 175 -19.92 7.10 -8.89
N GLN A 176 -19.64 7.94 -7.92
CA GLN A 176 -18.50 8.86 -7.97
C GLN A 176 -17.17 8.08 -8.05
N ALA A 177 -16.96 7.07 -7.22
CA ALA A 177 -15.78 6.23 -7.25
C ALA A 177 -15.66 5.48 -8.58
N TYR A 178 -16.76 4.92 -9.09
CA TYR A 178 -16.81 4.23 -10.38
C TYR A 178 -16.37 5.14 -11.55
N ASN A 179 -16.88 6.37 -11.61
CA ASN A 179 -16.48 7.32 -12.64
C ASN A 179 -14.99 7.69 -12.56
N LYS A 180 -14.44 7.76 -11.35
CA LYS A 180 -13.00 7.95 -11.12
C LYS A 180 -12.19 6.78 -11.72
N TYR A 181 -12.54 5.53 -11.41
CA TYR A 181 -11.83 4.35 -11.90
C TYR A 181 -12.02 4.14 -13.41
N LEU A 182 -13.21 4.42 -13.94
CA LEU A 182 -13.47 4.39 -15.38
C LEU A 182 -12.60 5.40 -16.13
N SER A 183 -12.36 6.59 -15.57
CA SER A 183 -11.48 7.59 -16.18
C SER A 183 -10.01 7.14 -16.20
N TYR A 184 -9.54 6.47 -15.13
CA TYR A 184 -8.20 5.91 -15.10
C TYR A 184 -8.02 4.76 -16.09
N GLU A 185 -9.02 3.90 -16.24
CA GLU A 185 -8.99 2.81 -17.21
C GLU A 185 -8.92 3.35 -18.65
N ARG A 186 -9.71 4.37 -18.97
CA ARG A 186 -9.66 5.05 -20.28
C ARG A 186 -8.29 5.67 -20.55
N LEU A 187 -7.70 6.34 -19.55
CA LEU A 187 -6.36 6.93 -19.67
C LEU A 187 -5.30 5.84 -19.92
N ARG A 188 -5.37 4.73 -19.19
CA ARG A 188 -4.47 3.57 -19.36
C ARG A 188 -4.54 3.03 -20.79
N GLN A 189 -5.74 2.87 -21.34
CA GLN A 189 -5.93 2.40 -22.71
C GLN A 189 -5.34 3.36 -23.75
N ILE A 190 -5.53 4.68 -23.57
CA ILE A 190 -4.96 5.70 -24.47
C ILE A 190 -3.43 5.64 -24.46
N ILE A 191 -2.83 5.51 -23.29
CA ILE A 191 -1.36 5.41 -23.15
C ILE A 191 -0.86 4.15 -23.85
N TYR A 192 -1.52 3.01 -23.64
CA TYR A 192 -1.16 1.75 -24.26
C TYR A 192 -1.22 1.82 -25.81
N GLU A 193 -2.30 2.35 -26.38
CA GLU A 193 -2.44 2.48 -27.83
C GLU A 193 -1.40 3.44 -28.43
N ARG A 194 -1.07 4.52 -27.75
CA ARG A 194 0.01 5.44 -28.18
C ARG A 194 1.37 4.75 -28.21
N TYR A 195 1.66 3.95 -27.18
CA TYR A 195 2.92 3.20 -27.12
C TYR A 195 3.00 2.15 -28.24
N LYS A 196 1.96 1.36 -28.43
CA LYS A 196 1.87 0.35 -29.48
C LYS A 196 2.08 0.94 -30.88
N ASN A 197 1.53 2.12 -31.14
CA ASN A 197 1.67 2.80 -32.44
C ASN A 197 3.04 3.43 -32.64
N LYS A 198 3.78 3.76 -31.58
CA LYS A 198 5.14 4.30 -31.66
C LYS A 198 6.18 3.22 -31.95
N ASN A 199 5.88 1.98 -31.66
CA ASN A 199 6.81 0.84 -31.80
C ASN A 199 6.47 -0.07 -33.00
N LYS A 200 5.58 0.38 -33.90
CA LYS A 200 5.35 -0.17 -35.24
C LYS A 200 6.18 0.61 -36.27
#